data_085e3d410c74ac4570e1151e6d2189a9
#
_entry.id   085e3d410c74ac4570e1151e6d2189a9
#
_cell.length_a   1.000
_cell.length_b   1.000
_cell.length_c   1.000
_cell.angle_alpha   90.00
_cell.angle_beta   90.00
_cell.angle_gamma   90.00
#
_symmetry.space_group_name_H-M   'P 1'
#
loop_
_entity.id
_entity.type
_entity.pdbx_description
1 polymer ?
#
loop_
_entity_poly.entity_id
_entity_poly.type
_entity_poly.pdbx_seq_one_letter_code
_entity_poly.pdbx_strand_id
1 'polypeptide(L)'
;MTNKTIIIHPGFKLHGHSYNKSSLIKHCEKSLFLSNDVYNFILEWLNDDLNIKVQSSGSTGPPKVFLAKKKAMVQSAINTGKFFKLKAKDRALLCLPISFIAGKMMVVRALVLGLDLFIQKPDDTPIKDSSKNFEFVAMTPYQLEKSIPHIHKINCLIIGGSPTRSALQKQLFNNSLGVFETYGMSETLSHVAVKNLSKGEKEFTAIPGVSFKSRQGCLEINAPYLSENIILTKDKIELISDTKFIWIGRNDFIINSGGIKLFPEKIEKTLSLYYLENFAICGVPDKTLGEKSVLVFEGKIPSDAANAFQKLKPFEKPKKIYCLKQFDRINGKIDRLKLKKNLLKLINDRN
;
A
#
# COMPACT_ATOMS: atom_id res chain seq x y z
N MET A 1 34.94 -14.41 0.32
CA MET A 1 33.78 -15.32 0.44
C MET A 1 32.64 -14.77 -0.39
N THR A 2 32.35 -15.40 -1.52
CA THR A 2 31.26 -15.00 -2.41
C THR A 2 29.95 -15.26 -1.68
N ASN A 3 29.29 -14.23 -1.17
CA ASN A 3 27.93 -14.30 -0.63
C ASN A 3 26.98 -14.78 -1.74
N LYS A 4 26.82 -16.10 -1.88
CA LYS A 4 25.76 -16.67 -2.72
C LYS A 4 24.44 -16.17 -2.15
N THR A 5 23.82 -15.24 -2.84
CA THR A 5 22.47 -14.73 -2.51
C THR A 5 21.53 -15.92 -2.49
N ILE A 6 20.92 -16.23 -1.34
CA ILE A 6 19.96 -17.34 -1.22
C ILE A 6 18.74 -16.97 -2.07
N ILE A 7 18.58 -17.68 -3.17
CA ILE A 7 17.47 -17.47 -4.12
C ILE A 7 16.25 -18.31 -3.71
N ILE A 8 16.49 -19.48 -3.09
CA ILE A 8 15.45 -20.37 -2.54
C ILE A 8 15.93 -20.98 -1.22
N HIS A 9 15.12 -20.87 -0.20
CA HIS A 9 15.38 -21.46 1.11
C HIS A 9 15.02 -22.95 1.11
N PRO A 10 15.81 -23.86 1.75
CA PRO A 10 15.51 -25.30 1.78
C PRO A 10 14.14 -25.66 2.38
N GLY A 11 13.62 -24.83 3.26
CA GLY A 11 12.29 -25.00 3.87
C GLY A 11 11.12 -24.56 3.01
N PHE A 12 11.36 -24.00 1.82
CA PHE A 12 10.29 -23.51 0.95
C PHE A 12 9.33 -24.63 0.54
N LYS A 13 8.04 -24.29 0.60
CA LYS A 13 6.97 -25.15 0.09
C LYS A 13 6.03 -24.36 -0.79
N LEU A 14 5.38 -25.07 -1.71
CA LEU A 14 4.32 -24.57 -2.55
C LEU A 14 3.11 -25.50 -2.40
N HIS A 15 2.01 -24.97 -1.88
CA HIS A 15 0.80 -25.76 -1.55
C HIS A 15 1.07 -27.00 -0.68
N GLY A 16 2.01 -26.90 0.28
CA GLY A 16 2.40 -27.99 1.18
C GLY A 16 3.50 -28.91 0.62
N HIS A 17 3.82 -28.83 -0.66
CA HIS A 17 4.86 -29.66 -1.29
C HIS A 17 6.23 -28.97 -1.25
N SER A 18 7.26 -29.72 -0.85
CA SER A 18 8.64 -29.22 -0.78
C SER A 18 9.31 -29.26 -2.15
N TYR A 19 10.07 -28.22 -2.46
CA TYR A 19 10.82 -28.09 -3.72
C TYR A 19 12.25 -27.62 -3.46
N ASN A 20 13.20 -28.18 -4.19
CA ASN A 20 14.50 -27.57 -4.44
C ASN A 20 14.46 -26.75 -5.75
N LYS A 21 15.54 -26.03 -6.10
CA LYS A 21 15.60 -25.20 -7.31
C LYS A 21 15.22 -26.00 -8.56
N SER A 22 15.81 -27.15 -8.77
CA SER A 22 15.61 -27.96 -9.98
C SER A 22 14.18 -28.53 -10.09
N SER A 23 13.63 -29.06 -8.99
CA SER A 23 12.27 -29.60 -8.99
C SER A 23 11.22 -28.51 -9.11
N LEU A 24 11.47 -27.29 -8.57
CA LEU A 24 10.56 -26.16 -8.70
C LEU A 24 10.52 -25.65 -10.14
N ILE A 25 11.66 -25.53 -10.82
CA ILE A 25 11.74 -25.15 -12.22
C ILE A 25 10.90 -26.14 -13.08
N LYS A 26 11.16 -27.45 -12.92
CA LYS A 26 10.40 -28.48 -13.66
C LYS A 26 8.89 -28.43 -13.39
N HIS A 27 8.49 -28.14 -12.15
CA HIS A 27 7.08 -27.97 -11.79
C HIS A 27 6.46 -26.76 -12.50
N CYS A 28 7.14 -25.60 -12.45
CA CYS A 28 6.66 -24.38 -13.11
C CYS A 28 6.57 -24.56 -14.63
N GLU A 29 7.57 -25.15 -15.27
CA GLU A 29 7.58 -25.41 -16.72
C GLU A 29 6.43 -26.30 -17.15
N LYS A 30 6.14 -27.38 -16.44
CA LYS A 30 5.01 -28.27 -16.71
C LYS A 30 3.66 -27.58 -16.53
N SER A 31 3.57 -26.59 -15.65
CA SER A 31 2.34 -25.86 -15.31
C SER A 31 2.10 -24.63 -16.19
N LEU A 32 3.04 -24.24 -17.05
CA LEU A 32 2.91 -23.08 -17.95
C LEU A 32 1.73 -23.18 -18.92
N PHE A 33 1.31 -24.41 -19.28
CA PHE A 33 0.11 -24.64 -20.10
C PHE A 33 -1.19 -24.10 -19.46
N LEU A 34 -1.17 -23.79 -18.16
CA LEU A 34 -2.30 -23.24 -17.41
C LEU A 34 -2.29 -21.69 -17.35
N SER A 35 -1.44 -21.01 -18.13
CA SER A 35 -1.28 -19.54 -18.15
C SER A 35 -1.11 -18.92 -16.75
N ASN A 36 -0.23 -19.49 -15.93
CA ASN A 36 -0.03 -19.01 -14.57
C ASN A 36 1.14 -18.02 -14.48
N ASP A 37 0.82 -16.72 -14.48
CA ASP A 37 1.81 -15.65 -14.38
C ASP A 37 2.72 -15.77 -13.15
N VAL A 38 2.26 -16.43 -12.07
CA VAL A 38 3.08 -16.66 -10.87
C VAL A 38 4.21 -17.63 -11.16
N TYR A 39 3.97 -18.68 -11.93
CA TYR A 39 5.01 -19.65 -12.32
C TYR A 39 6.03 -19.02 -13.27
N ASN A 40 5.58 -18.18 -14.20
CA ASN A 40 6.48 -17.38 -15.04
C ASN A 40 7.39 -16.50 -14.18
N PHE A 41 6.84 -15.83 -13.16
CA PHE A 41 7.64 -15.01 -12.26
C PHE A 41 8.62 -15.87 -11.41
N ILE A 42 8.23 -17.04 -10.96
CA ILE A 42 9.14 -17.96 -10.24
C ILE A 42 10.31 -18.36 -11.15
N LEU A 43 10.08 -18.66 -12.42
CA LEU A 43 11.14 -18.97 -13.39
C LEU A 43 12.05 -17.74 -13.64
N GLU A 44 11.48 -16.55 -13.80
CA GLU A 44 12.24 -15.29 -13.88
C GLU A 44 13.08 -15.04 -12.62
N TRP A 45 12.54 -15.36 -11.44
CA TRP A 45 13.28 -15.25 -10.18
C TRP A 45 14.46 -16.22 -10.07
N LEU A 46 14.29 -17.44 -10.56
CA LEU A 46 15.28 -18.52 -10.45
C LEU A 46 16.31 -18.52 -11.56
N ASN A 47 16.16 -17.69 -12.60
CA ASN A 47 17.18 -17.53 -13.64
C ASN A 47 18.42 -16.76 -13.09
N ASP A 48 19.47 -16.68 -13.90
CA ASP A 48 20.76 -16.08 -13.49
C ASP A 48 20.80 -14.54 -13.66
N ASP A 49 19.71 -13.92 -14.14
CA ASP A 49 19.62 -12.46 -14.22
C ASP A 49 19.69 -11.85 -12.81
N LEU A 50 20.40 -10.73 -12.69
CA LEU A 50 20.56 -10.01 -11.43
C LEU A 50 19.38 -9.09 -11.09
N ASN A 51 18.52 -8.83 -12.06
CA ASN A 51 17.43 -7.88 -11.96
C ASN A 51 16.09 -8.49 -12.36
N ILE A 52 15.03 -7.89 -11.85
CA ILE A 52 13.62 -8.19 -12.18
C ILE A 52 12.99 -6.93 -12.76
N LYS A 53 12.22 -7.07 -13.83
CA LYS A 53 11.39 -5.99 -14.36
C LYS A 53 10.21 -5.74 -13.40
N VAL A 54 10.08 -4.50 -12.95
CA VAL A 54 9.00 -4.06 -12.06
C VAL A 54 8.32 -2.85 -12.68
N GLN A 55 7.00 -2.82 -12.60
CA GLN A 55 6.20 -1.70 -13.05
C GLN A 55 5.71 -0.91 -11.84
N SER A 56 5.89 0.43 -11.86
CA SER A 56 5.32 1.30 -10.84
C SER A 56 3.79 1.31 -10.95
N SER A 57 3.11 1.54 -9.84
CA SER A 57 1.64 1.61 -9.82
C SER A 57 1.06 2.84 -10.54
N GLY A 58 1.90 3.76 -11.01
CA GLY A 58 1.45 4.93 -11.78
C GLY A 58 0.54 5.89 -11.02
N SER A 59 0.64 5.97 -9.69
CA SER A 59 -0.23 6.83 -8.85
C SER A 59 -0.15 8.33 -9.19
N THR A 60 0.88 8.77 -9.89
CA THR A 60 1.11 10.18 -10.27
C THR A 60 1.39 10.36 -11.77
N GLY A 61 1.11 9.34 -12.60
CA GLY A 61 1.37 9.36 -14.05
C GLY A 61 1.32 7.98 -14.67
N PRO A 62 1.66 7.84 -15.97
CA PRO A 62 1.69 6.53 -16.61
C PRO A 62 2.66 5.58 -15.90
N PRO A 63 2.35 4.27 -15.84
CA PRO A 63 3.21 3.29 -15.21
C PRO A 63 4.63 3.31 -15.82
N LYS A 64 5.64 3.36 -14.96
CA LYS A 64 7.05 3.32 -15.38
C LYS A 64 7.61 1.93 -15.10
N VAL A 65 8.33 1.38 -16.05
CA VAL A 65 9.09 0.13 -15.88
C VAL A 65 10.49 0.46 -15.40
N PHE A 66 10.96 -0.24 -14.39
CA PHE A 66 12.32 -0.15 -13.89
C PHE A 66 12.89 -1.53 -13.52
N LEU A 67 14.19 -1.62 -13.39
CA LEU A 67 14.88 -2.85 -13.00
C LEU A 67 15.14 -2.86 -11.49
N ALA A 68 14.58 -3.83 -10.80
CA ALA A 68 14.79 -4.08 -9.38
C ALA A 68 15.91 -5.12 -9.21
N LYS A 69 16.94 -4.80 -8.43
CA LYS A 69 18.01 -5.74 -8.11
C LYS A 69 17.48 -6.89 -7.24
N LYS A 70 17.64 -8.16 -7.67
CA LYS A 70 17.24 -9.35 -6.87
C LYS A 70 17.84 -9.30 -5.46
N LYS A 71 19.10 -8.85 -5.32
CA LYS A 71 19.76 -8.69 -4.01
C LYS A 71 18.99 -7.75 -3.07
N ALA A 72 18.47 -6.64 -3.58
CA ALA A 72 17.66 -5.69 -2.80
C ALA A 72 16.31 -6.31 -2.40
N MET A 73 15.66 -7.05 -3.31
CA MET A 73 14.42 -7.77 -3.02
C MET A 73 14.62 -8.86 -1.95
N VAL A 74 15.73 -9.60 -2.00
CA VAL A 74 16.12 -10.58 -0.97
C VAL A 74 16.27 -9.91 0.39
N GLN A 75 17.01 -8.81 0.46
CA GLN A 75 17.21 -8.10 1.73
C GLN A 75 15.91 -7.53 2.30
N SER A 76 15.05 -6.98 1.44
CA SER A 76 13.71 -6.53 1.83
C SER A 76 12.86 -7.68 2.40
N ALA A 77 12.92 -8.88 1.79
CA ALA A 77 12.24 -10.07 2.31
C ALA A 77 12.78 -10.50 3.69
N ILE A 78 14.10 -10.52 3.87
CA ILE A 78 14.75 -10.82 5.14
C ILE A 78 14.34 -9.83 6.23
N ASN A 79 14.33 -8.52 5.92
CA ASN A 79 13.95 -7.47 6.86
C ASN A 79 12.47 -7.59 7.26
N THR A 80 11.58 -7.92 6.32
CA THR A 80 10.18 -8.25 6.61
C THR A 80 10.07 -9.46 7.54
N GLY A 81 10.79 -10.54 7.23
CA GLY A 81 10.81 -11.76 8.05
C GLY A 81 11.28 -11.52 9.48
N LYS A 82 12.34 -10.71 9.65
CA LYS A 82 12.84 -10.30 10.97
C LYS A 82 11.81 -9.49 11.75
N PHE A 83 11.17 -8.50 11.09
CA PHE A 83 10.19 -7.63 11.75
C PHE A 83 8.98 -8.42 12.25
N PHE A 84 8.41 -9.26 11.40
CA PHE A 84 7.21 -10.06 11.72
C PHE A 84 7.53 -11.41 12.36
N LYS A 85 8.81 -11.71 12.60
CA LYS A 85 9.30 -12.99 13.20
C LYS A 85 8.82 -14.23 12.44
N LEU A 86 8.76 -14.13 11.10
CA LEU A 86 8.35 -15.24 10.24
C LEU A 86 9.37 -16.37 10.27
N LYS A 87 8.88 -17.60 10.29
CA LYS A 87 9.69 -18.82 10.35
C LYS A 87 9.53 -19.64 9.06
N ALA A 88 10.53 -20.44 8.76
CA ALA A 88 10.42 -21.42 7.68
C ALA A 88 9.20 -22.33 7.91
N LYS A 89 8.48 -22.63 6.82
CA LYS A 89 7.23 -23.41 6.79
C LYS A 89 5.99 -22.68 7.33
N ASP A 90 6.08 -21.42 7.80
CA ASP A 90 4.90 -20.60 8.04
C ASP A 90 4.07 -20.52 6.77
N ARG A 91 2.75 -20.69 6.87
CA ARG A 91 1.86 -20.61 5.71
C ARG A 91 1.65 -19.17 5.31
N ALA A 92 1.90 -18.87 4.04
CA ALA A 92 1.66 -17.55 3.45
C ALA A 92 0.69 -17.64 2.28
N LEU A 93 -0.19 -16.67 2.14
CA LEU A 93 -1.14 -16.59 1.04
C LEU A 93 -0.76 -15.49 0.05
N LEU A 94 -0.58 -15.85 -1.22
CA LEU A 94 -0.55 -14.92 -2.34
C LEU A 94 -1.97 -14.79 -2.91
N CYS A 95 -2.59 -13.64 -2.68
CA CYS A 95 -3.90 -13.26 -3.21
C CYS A 95 -3.88 -11.90 -3.92
N LEU A 96 -2.68 -11.37 -4.20
CA LEU A 96 -2.44 -10.15 -4.95
C LEU A 96 -1.96 -10.47 -6.37
N PRO A 97 -2.29 -9.62 -7.37
CA PRO A 97 -1.79 -9.82 -8.72
C PRO A 97 -0.27 -9.77 -8.80
N ILE A 98 0.34 -10.74 -9.48
CA ILE A 98 1.79 -10.84 -9.65
C ILE A 98 2.35 -9.76 -10.59
N SER A 99 1.51 -9.11 -11.39
CA SER A 99 1.88 -7.96 -12.20
C SER A 99 2.38 -6.77 -11.37
N PHE A 100 1.98 -6.67 -10.10
CA PHE A 100 2.40 -5.63 -9.18
C PHE A 100 3.51 -6.11 -8.24
N ILE A 101 4.34 -5.16 -7.79
CA ILE A 101 5.45 -5.44 -6.88
C ILE A 101 5.00 -6.12 -5.58
N ALA A 102 3.79 -5.84 -5.08
CA ALA A 102 3.26 -6.43 -3.87
C ALA A 102 3.08 -7.96 -4.01
N GLY A 103 2.51 -8.43 -5.13
CA GLY A 103 2.40 -9.86 -5.44
C GLY A 103 3.78 -10.50 -5.64
N LYS A 104 4.66 -9.88 -6.43
CA LYS A 104 6.04 -10.34 -6.62
C LYS A 104 6.77 -10.52 -5.28
N MET A 105 6.67 -9.55 -4.38
CA MET A 105 7.34 -9.61 -3.08
C MET A 105 6.76 -10.67 -2.14
N MET A 106 5.50 -11.08 -2.29
CA MET A 106 4.98 -12.24 -1.54
C MET A 106 5.67 -13.54 -1.98
N VAL A 107 5.85 -13.74 -3.27
CA VAL A 107 6.61 -14.90 -3.81
C VAL A 107 8.06 -14.86 -3.35
N VAL A 108 8.71 -13.69 -3.45
CA VAL A 108 10.11 -13.51 -3.02
C VAL A 108 10.27 -13.81 -1.52
N ARG A 109 9.36 -13.31 -0.67
CA ARG A 109 9.38 -13.62 0.76
C ARG A 109 9.27 -15.12 1.02
N ALA A 110 8.34 -15.78 0.33
CA ALA A 110 8.17 -17.22 0.50
C ALA A 110 9.43 -17.99 0.11
N LEU A 111 10.02 -17.68 -1.05
CA LEU A 111 11.24 -18.35 -1.53
C LEU A 111 12.45 -18.08 -0.61
N VAL A 112 12.61 -16.83 -0.15
CA VAL A 112 13.80 -16.41 0.65
C VAL A 112 13.69 -16.86 2.11
N LEU A 113 12.49 -16.82 2.70
CA LEU A 113 12.27 -17.14 4.11
C LEU A 113 11.87 -18.62 4.31
N GLY A 114 11.63 -19.35 3.24
CA GLY A 114 11.23 -20.77 3.31
C GLY A 114 9.78 -20.97 3.74
N LEU A 115 8.87 -20.04 3.38
CA LEU A 115 7.47 -20.15 3.74
C LEU A 115 6.77 -21.24 2.90
N ASP A 116 5.63 -21.72 3.39
CA ASP A 116 4.70 -22.56 2.63
C ASP A 116 3.72 -21.66 1.89
N LEU A 117 3.99 -21.39 0.61
CA LEU A 117 3.21 -20.45 -0.21
C LEU A 117 1.97 -21.13 -0.79
N PHE A 118 0.82 -20.58 -0.46
CA PHE A 118 -0.44 -20.89 -1.11
C PHE A 118 -0.76 -19.78 -2.10
N ILE A 119 -1.06 -20.17 -3.35
CA ILE A 119 -1.43 -19.25 -4.43
C ILE A 119 -2.93 -19.34 -4.62
N GLN A 120 -3.59 -18.20 -4.61
CA GLN A 120 -4.99 -18.03 -4.95
C GLN A 120 -5.14 -16.93 -6.00
N LYS A 121 -6.07 -17.12 -6.93
CA LYS A 121 -6.40 -16.06 -7.88
C LYS A 121 -6.84 -14.82 -7.13
N PRO A 122 -6.39 -13.62 -7.53
CA PRO A 122 -6.85 -12.39 -6.92
C PRO A 122 -8.38 -12.28 -6.93
N ASP A 123 -8.95 -12.06 -5.75
CA ASP A 123 -10.38 -11.97 -5.49
C ASP A 123 -10.64 -10.90 -4.43
N ASP A 124 -11.89 -10.47 -4.30
CA ASP A 124 -12.30 -9.48 -3.30
C ASP A 124 -12.28 -10.05 -1.87
N THR A 125 -12.52 -11.37 -1.74
CA THR A 125 -12.61 -12.10 -0.45
C THR A 125 -11.71 -13.33 -0.44
N PRO A 126 -10.38 -13.17 -0.56
CA PRO A 126 -9.47 -14.26 -0.88
C PRO A 126 -9.39 -15.38 0.16
N ILE A 127 -9.90 -15.18 1.38
CA ILE A 127 -9.86 -16.17 2.46
C ILE A 127 -11.23 -16.78 2.80
N LYS A 128 -12.30 -16.39 2.09
CA LYS A 128 -13.67 -16.82 2.38
C LYS A 128 -13.79 -18.35 2.43
N ASP A 129 -13.37 -19.00 1.37
CA ASP A 129 -13.52 -20.45 1.20
C ASP A 129 -12.31 -21.25 1.65
N SER A 130 -11.32 -20.60 2.30
CA SER A 130 -10.14 -21.31 2.80
C SER A 130 -10.47 -22.13 4.03
N SER A 131 -10.11 -23.43 4.00
CA SER A 131 -10.10 -24.31 5.16
C SER A 131 -8.82 -24.18 6.01
N LYS A 132 -7.87 -23.34 5.57
CA LYS A 132 -6.54 -23.19 6.19
C LYS A 132 -6.42 -21.87 6.94
N ASN A 133 -5.62 -21.88 7.99
CA ASN A 133 -5.12 -20.68 8.64
C ASN A 133 -3.76 -20.30 8.03
N PHE A 134 -3.46 -19.00 8.01
CA PHE A 134 -2.25 -18.43 7.46
C PHE A 134 -1.50 -17.62 8.50
N GLU A 135 -0.20 -17.82 8.59
CA GLU A 135 0.67 -17.03 9.45
C GLU A 135 0.93 -15.64 8.87
N PHE A 136 0.98 -15.53 7.53
CA PHE A 136 1.29 -14.25 6.89
C PHE A 136 0.52 -14.04 5.58
N VAL A 137 -0.19 -12.92 5.49
CA VAL A 137 -0.96 -12.54 4.28
C VAL A 137 -0.74 -11.07 3.95
N ALA A 138 -0.78 -10.73 2.66
CA ALA A 138 -0.80 -9.35 2.19
C ALA A 138 -2.08 -9.08 1.40
N MET A 139 -2.79 -8.00 1.74
CA MET A 139 -4.03 -7.58 1.09
C MET A 139 -4.05 -6.08 0.77
N THR A 140 -4.96 -5.69 -0.09
CA THR A 140 -5.39 -4.29 -0.22
C THR A 140 -6.40 -3.95 0.89
N PRO A 141 -6.59 -2.64 1.24
CA PRO A 141 -7.66 -2.25 2.16
C PRO A 141 -9.06 -2.69 1.70
N TYR A 142 -9.31 -2.74 0.39
CA TYR A 142 -10.57 -3.21 -0.16
C TYR A 142 -10.80 -4.72 0.10
N GLN A 143 -9.79 -5.56 -0.16
CA GLN A 143 -9.87 -6.99 0.15
C GLN A 143 -10.06 -7.23 1.65
N LEU A 144 -9.36 -6.47 2.50
CA LEU A 144 -9.55 -6.57 3.95
C LEU A 144 -10.98 -6.23 4.36
N GLU A 145 -11.54 -5.11 3.86
CA GLU A 145 -12.92 -4.69 4.19
C GLU A 145 -13.93 -5.79 3.86
N LYS A 146 -13.78 -6.46 2.73
CA LYS A 146 -14.62 -7.58 2.31
C LYS A 146 -14.35 -8.89 3.08
N SER A 147 -13.15 -9.05 3.61
CA SER A 147 -12.70 -10.25 4.31
C SER A 147 -12.86 -10.19 5.83
N ILE A 148 -13.39 -9.11 6.40
CA ILE A 148 -13.54 -8.94 7.86
C ILE A 148 -14.16 -10.18 8.56
N PRO A 149 -15.22 -10.84 8.03
CA PRO A 149 -15.80 -12.02 8.70
C PRO A 149 -14.84 -13.21 8.78
N HIS A 150 -13.81 -13.24 7.96
CA HIS A 150 -12.89 -14.38 7.80
C HIS A 150 -11.47 -14.11 8.28
N ILE A 151 -11.18 -12.88 8.76
CA ILE A 151 -9.81 -12.46 9.08
C ILE A 151 -9.21 -13.25 10.27
N HIS A 152 -10.03 -13.89 11.08
CA HIS A 152 -9.61 -14.79 12.17
C HIS A 152 -8.73 -15.96 11.67
N LYS A 153 -8.74 -16.25 10.38
CA LYS A 153 -7.88 -17.26 9.72
C LYS A 153 -6.44 -16.77 9.48
N ILE A 154 -6.11 -15.53 9.84
CA ILE A 154 -4.82 -14.90 9.59
C ILE A 154 -4.19 -14.47 10.90
N ASN A 155 -2.93 -14.81 11.14
CA ASN A 155 -2.19 -14.38 12.33
C ASN A 155 -1.56 -12.99 12.13
N CYS A 156 -0.93 -12.75 10.97
CA CYS A 156 -0.31 -11.49 10.61
C CYS A 156 -0.76 -11.04 9.22
N LEU A 157 -1.45 -9.91 9.14
CA LEU A 157 -1.93 -9.32 7.91
C LEU A 157 -1.24 -7.98 7.66
N ILE A 158 -0.57 -7.85 6.53
CA ILE A 158 -0.09 -6.55 6.04
C ILE A 158 -1.05 -6.01 4.98
N ILE A 159 -1.38 -4.74 5.08
CA ILE A 159 -2.25 -4.06 4.13
C ILE A 159 -1.54 -2.85 3.53
N GLY A 160 -1.72 -2.67 2.24
CA GLY A 160 -1.03 -1.60 1.52
C GLY A 160 -1.71 -1.24 0.20
N GLY A 161 -1.05 -0.35 -0.52
CA GLY A 161 -1.58 0.15 -1.79
C GLY A 161 -2.36 1.46 -1.65
N SER A 162 -3.09 1.67 -0.58
CA SER A 162 -3.78 2.93 -0.25
C SER A 162 -3.96 3.05 1.27
N PRO A 163 -4.20 4.26 1.81
CA PRO A 163 -4.52 4.42 3.23
C PRO A 163 -5.80 3.67 3.60
N THR A 164 -5.80 3.10 4.81
CA THR A 164 -6.96 2.43 5.37
C THR A 164 -7.96 3.46 5.90
N ARG A 165 -9.23 3.35 5.53
CA ARG A 165 -10.29 4.23 6.03
C ARG A 165 -10.41 4.17 7.56
N SER A 166 -10.69 5.31 8.18
CA SER A 166 -10.78 5.41 9.65
C SER A 166 -11.85 4.51 10.25
N ALA A 167 -12.97 4.27 9.54
CA ALA A 167 -14.01 3.34 9.97
C ALA A 167 -13.48 1.90 10.07
N LEU A 168 -12.73 1.45 9.05
CA LEU A 168 -12.10 0.12 9.06
C LEU A 168 -11.02 0.02 10.14
N GLN A 169 -10.21 1.07 10.36
CA GLN A 169 -9.24 1.10 11.46
C GLN A 169 -9.90 0.91 12.83
N LYS A 170 -11.08 1.53 13.05
CA LYS A 170 -11.85 1.34 14.29
C LYS A 170 -12.34 -0.11 14.48
N GLN A 171 -12.78 -0.77 13.42
CA GLN A 171 -13.20 -2.19 13.48
C GLN A 171 -12.02 -3.13 13.79
N LEU A 172 -10.81 -2.74 13.42
CA LEU A 172 -9.60 -3.53 13.65
C LEU A 172 -8.99 -3.29 15.02
N PHE A 173 -9.36 -2.22 15.70
CA PHE A 173 -8.84 -1.88 17.02
C PHE A 173 -9.20 -2.95 18.05
N ASN A 174 -8.21 -3.33 18.88
CA ASN A 174 -8.31 -4.42 19.87
C ASN A 174 -8.57 -5.81 19.26
N ASN A 175 -8.35 -5.98 17.95
CA ASN A 175 -8.35 -7.31 17.37
C ASN A 175 -7.11 -8.08 17.84
N SER A 176 -7.25 -9.37 18.17
CA SER A 176 -6.14 -10.24 18.57
C SER A 176 -5.14 -10.51 17.43
N LEU A 177 -5.57 -10.25 16.19
CA LEU A 177 -4.73 -10.43 15.00
C LEU A 177 -3.79 -9.25 14.81
N GLY A 178 -2.59 -9.52 14.33
CA GLY A 178 -1.66 -8.47 13.92
C GLY A 178 -2.04 -7.90 12.55
N VAL A 179 -2.80 -6.79 12.51
CA VAL A 179 -3.11 -6.08 11.25
C VAL A 179 -2.24 -4.84 11.14
N PHE A 180 -1.42 -4.78 10.09
CA PHE A 180 -0.43 -3.73 9.89
C PHE A 180 -0.66 -2.98 8.59
N GLU A 181 -0.86 -1.67 8.65
CA GLU A 181 -0.79 -0.82 7.47
C GLU A 181 0.66 -0.58 7.10
N THR A 182 0.98 -0.74 5.81
CA THR A 182 2.35 -0.62 5.30
C THR A 182 2.57 0.72 4.61
N TYR A 183 3.76 1.28 4.78
CA TYR A 183 4.24 2.42 4.01
C TYR A 183 5.40 1.99 3.10
N GLY A 184 5.26 2.28 1.82
CA GLY A 184 6.25 1.99 0.79
C GLY A 184 5.80 2.47 -0.58
N MET A 185 6.71 2.44 -1.51
CA MET A 185 6.51 2.87 -2.90
C MET A 185 7.28 1.94 -3.86
N SER A 186 7.14 2.15 -5.16
CA SER A 186 7.85 1.33 -6.15
C SER A 186 9.37 1.41 -5.98
N GLU A 187 9.88 2.59 -5.65
CA GLU A 187 11.29 2.89 -5.44
C GLU A 187 11.86 2.16 -4.20
N THR A 188 11.02 1.82 -3.23
CA THR A 188 11.40 1.02 -2.07
C THR A 188 11.15 -0.48 -2.25
N LEU A 189 10.73 -0.93 -3.44
CA LEU A 189 10.39 -2.30 -3.82
C LEU A 189 9.28 -2.93 -2.99
N SER A 190 9.16 -2.56 -1.74
CA SER A 190 8.20 -3.03 -0.77
C SER A 190 8.00 -1.98 0.31
N HIS A 191 7.33 -2.37 1.41
CA HIS A 191 7.22 -1.52 2.57
C HIS A 191 8.58 -1.31 3.26
N VAL A 192 8.78 -0.11 3.76
CA VAL A 192 9.93 0.30 4.59
C VAL A 192 9.50 0.67 6.00
N ALA A 193 8.21 0.85 6.22
CA ALA A 193 7.63 1.06 7.54
C ALA A 193 6.25 0.42 7.64
N VAL A 194 5.81 0.19 8.87
CA VAL A 194 4.51 -0.38 9.19
C VAL A 194 3.90 0.29 10.41
N LYS A 195 2.57 0.25 10.50
CA LYS A 195 1.79 0.78 11.61
C LYS A 195 0.77 -0.26 12.04
N ASN A 196 0.76 -0.64 13.32
CA ASN A 196 -0.14 -1.65 13.85
C ASN A 196 -1.53 -1.06 14.11
N LEU A 197 -2.50 -1.40 13.24
CA LEU A 197 -3.87 -0.93 13.36
C LEU A 197 -4.63 -1.59 14.49
N SER A 198 -4.34 -2.85 14.80
CA SER A 198 -4.96 -3.58 15.91
C SER A 198 -4.62 -2.96 17.26
N LYS A 199 -3.46 -2.29 17.37
CA LYS A 199 -3.05 -1.53 18.56
C LYS A 199 -3.42 -0.05 18.50
N GLY A 200 -4.06 0.41 17.43
CA GLY A 200 -4.41 1.82 17.26
C GLY A 200 -3.21 2.75 17.08
N GLU A 201 -2.06 2.23 16.63
CA GLU A 201 -0.86 3.04 16.39
C GLU A 201 -1.15 4.12 15.34
N LYS A 202 -0.58 5.31 15.56
CA LYS A 202 -0.67 6.43 14.60
C LYS A 202 0.60 6.57 13.78
N GLU A 203 1.72 6.12 14.35
CA GLU A 203 3.06 6.25 13.80
C GLU A 203 3.40 5.03 12.94
N PHE A 204 4.09 5.27 11.83
CA PHE A 204 4.79 4.24 11.09
C PHE A 204 6.15 3.99 11.72
N THR A 205 6.45 2.72 11.97
CA THR A 205 7.73 2.26 12.52
C THR A 205 8.55 1.60 11.39
N ALA A 206 9.83 1.97 11.28
CA ALA A 206 10.77 1.41 10.30
C ALA A 206 10.91 -0.10 10.44
N ILE A 207 11.02 -0.81 9.30
CA ILE A 207 11.53 -2.19 9.31
C ILE A 207 13.07 -2.17 9.52
N PRO A 208 13.69 -3.29 9.95
CA PRO A 208 15.14 -3.35 10.14
C PRO A 208 15.94 -2.86 8.94
N GLY A 209 16.98 -2.08 9.17
CA GLY A 209 17.86 -1.53 8.13
C GLY A 209 17.31 -0.31 7.40
N VAL A 210 16.28 0.33 7.95
CA VAL A 210 15.71 1.58 7.42
C VAL A 210 15.76 2.66 8.50
N SER A 211 16.09 3.88 8.09
CA SER A 211 15.97 5.08 8.94
C SER A 211 15.39 6.25 8.14
N PHE A 212 14.89 7.24 8.87
CA PHE A 212 14.16 8.37 8.33
C PHE A 212 14.79 9.69 8.73
N LYS A 213 14.67 10.67 7.85
CA LYS A 213 14.92 12.08 8.14
C LYS A 213 13.77 12.92 7.58
N SER A 214 13.70 14.16 8.00
CA SER A 214 12.77 15.14 7.44
C SER A 214 13.55 16.26 6.78
N ARG A 215 13.25 16.51 5.49
CA ARG A 215 13.76 17.69 4.78
C ARG A 215 12.58 18.56 4.38
N GLN A 216 12.53 19.77 4.90
CA GLN A 216 11.42 20.71 4.67
C GLN A 216 10.03 20.09 4.96
N GLY A 217 9.96 19.21 5.98
CA GLY A 217 8.77 18.47 6.35
C GLY A 217 8.40 17.31 5.41
N CYS A 218 9.21 16.98 4.42
CA CYS A 218 9.05 15.79 3.58
C CYS A 218 9.95 14.66 4.09
N LEU A 219 9.45 13.42 3.93
CA LEU A 219 10.16 12.21 4.35
C LEU A 219 11.36 11.93 3.44
N GLU A 220 12.50 11.73 4.04
CA GLU A 220 13.71 11.13 3.45
C GLU A 220 13.88 9.72 4.02
N ILE A 221 14.09 8.74 3.13
CA ILE A 221 14.27 7.34 3.50
C ILE A 221 15.72 6.94 3.25
N ASN A 222 16.41 6.50 4.28
CA ASN A 222 17.70 5.86 4.18
C ASN A 222 17.53 4.35 4.30
N ALA A 223 17.80 3.63 3.23
CA ALA A 223 17.70 2.17 3.15
C ALA A 223 18.85 1.64 2.27
N PRO A 224 20.06 1.46 2.83
CA PRO A 224 21.27 1.14 2.06
C PRO A 224 21.19 -0.14 1.23
N TYR A 225 20.32 -1.07 1.59
CA TYR A 225 20.09 -2.29 0.81
C TYR A 225 19.31 -2.05 -0.49
N LEU A 226 18.58 -0.93 -0.60
CA LEU A 226 17.85 -0.52 -1.80
C LEU A 226 18.69 0.38 -2.69
N SER A 227 19.30 1.38 -2.09
CA SER A 227 20.05 2.42 -2.78
C SER A 227 21.14 2.97 -1.88
N GLU A 228 22.29 3.33 -2.48
CA GLU A 228 23.35 4.09 -1.79
C GLU A 228 22.92 5.53 -1.51
N ASN A 229 21.99 6.05 -2.30
CA ASN A 229 21.44 7.39 -2.14
C ASN A 229 20.19 7.37 -1.28
N ILE A 230 19.96 8.46 -0.54
CA ILE A 230 18.72 8.72 0.18
C ILE A 230 17.57 8.84 -0.81
N ILE A 231 16.47 8.15 -0.54
CA ILE A 231 15.26 8.22 -1.34
C ILE A 231 14.44 9.42 -0.84
N LEU A 232 14.31 10.42 -1.72
CA LEU A 232 13.52 11.62 -1.45
C LEU A 232 12.06 11.36 -1.81
N THR A 233 11.15 11.72 -0.90
CA THR A 233 9.72 11.59 -1.13
C THR A 233 9.04 12.96 -1.19
N LYS A 234 7.80 12.98 -1.67
CA LYS A 234 6.90 14.13 -1.58
C LYS A 234 5.87 13.98 -0.46
N ASP A 235 6.08 13.03 0.44
CA ASP A 235 5.18 12.76 1.56
C ASP A 235 5.53 13.68 2.74
N LYS A 236 4.56 14.50 3.14
CA LYS A 236 4.65 15.32 4.35
C LYS A 236 4.46 14.48 5.58
N ILE A 237 5.35 14.65 6.53
CA ILE A 237 5.39 13.88 7.77
C ILE A 237 5.64 14.77 9.00
N GLU A 238 5.29 14.22 10.14
CA GLU A 238 5.84 14.61 11.44
C GLU A 238 6.84 13.52 11.82
N LEU A 239 8.12 13.88 11.90
CA LEU A 239 9.18 12.94 12.30
C LEU A 239 9.17 12.83 13.83
N ILE A 240 9.00 11.61 14.35
CA ILE A 240 9.01 11.33 15.79
C ILE A 240 10.42 10.91 16.25
N SER A 241 11.07 10.07 15.44
CA SER A 241 12.47 9.65 15.62
C SER A 241 13.05 9.26 14.26
N ASP A 242 14.30 8.86 14.23
CA ASP A 242 14.96 8.31 13.03
C ASP A 242 14.33 6.99 12.53
N THR A 243 13.47 6.36 13.33
CA THR A 243 12.76 5.11 13.00
C THR A 243 11.25 5.24 13.04
N LYS A 244 10.69 6.43 13.35
CA LYS A 244 9.23 6.62 13.46
C LYS A 244 8.77 7.95 12.90
N PHE A 245 7.66 7.92 12.17
CA PHE A 245 6.99 9.13 11.67
C PHE A 245 5.47 8.98 11.62
N ILE A 246 4.78 10.12 11.64
CA ILE A 246 3.34 10.22 11.32
C ILE A 246 3.22 10.77 9.91
N TRP A 247 2.52 10.05 9.03
CA TRP A 247 2.21 10.53 7.69
C TRP A 247 1.06 11.54 7.73
N ILE A 248 1.21 12.67 7.05
CA ILE A 248 0.23 13.78 7.04
C ILE A 248 -0.50 13.83 5.71
N GLY A 249 0.22 13.70 4.59
CA GLY A 249 -0.33 13.82 3.24
C GLY A 249 0.74 14.04 2.19
N ARG A 250 0.32 14.34 0.94
CA ARG A 250 1.23 14.58 -0.19
C ARG A 250 1.47 16.06 -0.38
N ASN A 251 2.74 16.44 -0.56
CA ASN A 251 3.12 17.82 -0.86
C ASN A 251 2.48 18.34 -2.17
N ASP A 252 2.27 17.44 -3.13
CA ASP A 252 1.68 17.75 -4.44
C ASP A 252 0.21 18.20 -4.35
N PHE A 253 -0.49 17.87 -3.27
CA PHE A 253 -1.93 18.12 -3.11
C PHE A 253 -2.25 19.14 -2.05
N ILE A 254 -1.24 19.81 -1.47
CA ILE A 254 -1.45 20.89 -0.49
C ILE A 254 -2.29 21.99 -1.14
N ILE A 255 -3.32 22.43 -0.43
CA ILE A 255 -4.17 23.58 -0.82
C ILE A 255 -3.68 24.81 -0.04
N ASN A 256 -3.28 25.86 -0.74
CA ASN A 256 -2.86 27.12 -0.12
C ASN A 256 -4.07 28.08 -0.05
N SER A 257 -4.74 28.09 1.08
CA SER A 257 -5.98 28.84 1.30
C SER A 257 -5.74 30.00 2.25
N GLY A 258 -5.67 31.22 1.72
CA GLY A 258 -5.45 32.42 2.52
C GLY A 258 -4.17 32.38 3.36
N GLY A 259 -3.08 31.84 2.80
CA GLY A 259 -1.79 31.69 3.50
C GLY A 259 -1.70 30.45 4.39
N ILE A 260 -2.80 29.69 4.57
CA ILE A 260 -2.82 28.45 5.37
C ILE A 260 -2.66 27.26 4.44
N LYS A 261 -1.72 26.35 4.78
CA LYS A 261 -1.52 25.10 4.08
C LYS A 261 -2.48 24.05 4.62
N LEU A 262 -3.45 23.63 3.79
CA LEU A 262 -4.39 22.56 4.10
C LEU A 262 -3.91 21.25 3.46
N PHE A 263 -4.02 20.17 4.21
CA PHE A 263 -3.67 18.83 3.76
C PHE A 263 -4.95 18.03 3.47
N PRO A 264 -5.32 17.82 2.21
CA PRO A 264 -6.56 17.13 1.83
C PRO A 264 -6.71 15.78 2.52
N GLU A 265 -5.66 14.98 2.53
CA GLU A 265 -5.70 13.63 3.08
C GLU A 265 -5.94 13.61 4.60
N LYS A 266 -5.46 14.63 5.31
CA LYS A 266 -5.73 14.80 6.74
C LYS A 266 -7.20 15.14 7.00
N ILE A 267 -7.76 16.03 6.19
CA ILE A 267 -9.19 16.40 6.27
C ILE A 267 -10.06 15.19 5.91
N GLU A 268 -9.73 14.50 4.83
CA GLU A 268 -10.42 13.28 4.39
C GLU A 268 -10.39 12.20 5.46
N LYS A 269 -9.25 12.00 6.13
CA LYS A 269 -9.14 11.04 7.24
C LYS A 269 -10.13 11.35 8.37
N THR A 270 -10.34 12.61 8.70
CA THR A 270 -11.33 13.03 9.71
C THR A 270 -12.74 12.79 9.20
N LEU A 271 -13.05 13.19 7.97
CA LEU A 271 -14.39 13.07 7.39
C LEU A 271 -14.78 11.62 7.08
N SER A 272 -13.82 10.72 6.82
CA SER A 272 -14.06 9.29 6.55
C SER A 272 -14.69 8.53 7.73
N LEU A 273 -14.80 9.16 8.90
CA LEU A 273 -15.54 8.61 10.03
C LEU A 273 -17.07 8.82 9.92
N TYR A 274 -17.48 9.71 9.02
CA TYR A 274 -18.87 10.20 8.92
C TYR A 274 -19.51 9.90 7.57
N TYR A 275 -18.70 9.62 6.51
CA TYR A 275 -19.20 9.33 5.18
C TYR A 275 -18.88 7.88 4.79
N LEU A 276 -19.89 7.18 4.28
CA LEU A 276 -19.76 5.86 3.66
C LEU A 276 -19.45 5.98 2.16
N GLU A 277 -19.87 7.09 1.54
CA GLU A 277 -19.65 7.40 0.14
C GLU A 277 -18.17 7.66 -0.14
N ASN A 278 -17.78 7.49 -1.41
CA ASN A 278 -16.47 7.94 -1.86
C ASN A 278 -16.47 9.46 -1.99
N PHE A 279 -15.46 10.08 -1.44
CA PHE A 279 -15.28 11.52 -1.50
C PHE A 279 -13.81 11.90 -1.54
N ALA A 280 -13.54 13.15 -1.92
CA ALA A 280 -12.19 13.73 -1.87
C ALA A 280 -12.26 15.22 -1.55
N ILE A 281 -11.22 15.75 -0.93
CA ILE A 281 -10.98 17.18 -0.76
C ILE A 281 -10.12 17.68 -1.91
N CYS A 282 -10.52 18.77 -2.54
CA CYS A 282 -9.83 19.36 -3.68
C CYS A 282 -9.65 20.86 -3.50
N GLY A 283 -8.50 21.39 -3.95
CA GLY A 283 -8.28 22.83 -4.04
C GLY A 283 -8.76 23.37 -5.38
N VAL A 284 -9.58 24.40 -5.35
CA VAL A 284 -10.01 25.15 -6.54
C VAL A 284 -9.64 26.62 -6.42
N PRO A 285 -9.40 27.34 -7.55
CA PRO A 285 -9.07 28.76 -7.52
C PRO A 285 -10.13 29.59 -6.76
N ASP A 286 -9.67 30.57 -6.02
CA ASP A 286 -10.50 31.53 -5.30
C ASP A 286 -9.89 32.92 -5.37
N LYS A 287 -10.70 33.95 -5.67
CA LYS A 287 -10.21 35.33 -5.87
C LYS A 287 -9.58 35.94 -4.61
N THR A 288 -10.06 35.56 -3.43
CA THR A 288 -9.63 36.12 -2.14
C THR A 288 -8.56 35.26 -1.47
N LEU A 289 -8.72 33.93 -1.56
CA LEU A 289 -7.88 33.00 -0.80
C LEU A 289 -6.73 32.38 -1.65
N GLY A 290 -6.68 32.72 -2.96
CA GLY A 290 -5.81 32.01 -3.91
C GLY A 290 -6.38 30.65 -4.28
N GLU A 291 -6.51 29.75 -3.30
CA GLU A 291 -7.26 28.49 -3.42
C GLU A 291 -8.23 28.35 -2.24
N LYS A 292 -9.38 27.70 -2.50
CA LYS A 292 -10.29 27.25 -1.45
C LYS A 292 -10.44 25.73 -1.49
N SER A 293 -10.58 25.12 -0.31
CA SER A 293 -10.90 23.71 -0.20
C SER A 293 -12.38 23.48 -0.49
N VAL A 294 -12.67 22.43 -1.26
CA VAL A 294 -14.02 21.96 -1.55
C VAL A 294 -14.10 20.46 -1.33
N LEU A 295 -15.29 19.98 -0.94
CA LEU A 295 -15.60 18.57 -0.81
C LEU A 295 -16.27 18.09 -2.08
N VAL A 296 -15.79 16.97 -2.63
CA VAL A 296 -16.35 16.36 -3.85
C VAL A 296 -16.79 14.95 -3.52
N PHE A 297 -18.05 14.63 -3.75
CA PHE A 297 -18.59 13.28 -3.64
C PHE A 297 -18.63 12.57 -4.99
N GLU A 298 -18.53 11.24 -4.96
CA GLU A 298 -18.78 10.38 -6.11
C GLU A 298 -20.23 9.90 -6.09
N GLY A 299 -20.95 10.07 -7.19
CA GLY A 299 -22.33 9.60 -7.38
C GLY A 299 -23.39 10.48 -6.76
N LYS A 300 -23.43 10.62 -5.45
CA LYS A 300 -24.45 11.43 -4.73
C LYS A 300 -23.85 12.19 -3.54
N ILE A 301 -24.50 13.28 -3.17
CA ILE A 301 -24.18 14.05 -1.96
C ILE A 301 -25.11 13.53 -0.85
N PRO A 302 -24.60 13.06 0.32
CA PRO A 302 -25.44 12.79 1.48
C PRO A 302 -26.20 14.04 1.93
N SER A 303 -27.44 13.86 2.39
CA SER A 303 -28.30 14.98 2.83
C SER A 303 -27.72 15.77 4.01
N ASP A 304 -26.95 15.09 4.84
CA ASP A 304 -26.32 15.61 6.07
C ASP A 304 -24.81 15.90 5.90
N ALA A 305 -24.31 15.94 4.66
CA ALA A 305 -22.88 16.05 4.37
C ALA A 305 -22.18 17.23 5.11
N ALA A 306 -22.86 18.34 5.31
CA ALA A 306 -22.27 19.51 6.01
C ALA A 306 -22.12 19.30 7.53
N ASN A 307 -22.86 18.37 8.14
CA ASN A 307 -22.83 18.15 9.59
C ASN A 307 -21.45 17.70 10.08
N ALA A 308 -20.74 16.90 9.30
CA ALA A 308 -19.38 16.45 9.63
C ALA A 308 -18.35 17.59 9.68
N PHE A 309 -18.64 18.76 9.09
CA PHE A 309 -17.72 19.91 9.12
C PHE A 309 -17.52 20.48 10.53
N GLN A 310 -18.40 20.19 11.47
CA GLN A 310 -18.24 20.56 12.89
C GLN A 310 -17.02 19.87 13.52
N LYS A 311 -16.56 18.77 12.97
CA LYS A 311 -15.39 18.00 13.43
C LYS A 311 -14.05 18.53 12.87
N LEU A 312 -14.12 19.50 11.97
CA LEU A 312 -12.97 20.15 11.36
C LEU A 312 -12.68 21.51 12.03
N LYS A 313 -11.40 21.89 12.01
CA LYS A 313 -11.03 23.26 12.38
C LYS A 313 -11.69 24.27 11.42
N PRO A 314 -11.96 25.50 11.88
CA PRO A 314 -12.64 26.49 11.05
C PRO A 314 -12.06 26.71 9.65
N PHE A 315 -10.72 26.72 9.54
CA PHE A 315 -10.01 26.89 8.27
C PHE A 315 -9.94 25.61 7.42
N GLU A 316 -10.14 24.41 8.00
CA GLU A 316 -10.16 23.13 7.29
C GLU A 316 -11.54 22.85 6.66
N LYS A 317 -12.59 23.58 7.07
CA LYS A 317 -13.96 23.37 6.57
C LYS A 317 -14.05 23.66 5.07
N PRO A 318 -14.51 22.69 4.25
CA PRO A 318 -14.74 22.93 2.82
C PRO A 318 -15.71 24.07 2.59
N LYS A 319 -15.41 24.94 1.64
CA LYS A 319 -16.24 26.12 1.34
C LYS A 319 -17.46 25.80 0.46
N LYS A 320 -17.40 24.71 -0.32
CA LYS A 320 -18.48 24.21 -1.16
C LYS A 320 -18.44 22.69 -1.23
N ILE A 321 -19.59 22.10 -1.57
CA ILE A 321 -19.75 20.66 -1.82
C ILE A 321 -20.14 20.50 -3.28
N TYR A 322 -19.50 19.56 -3.96
CA TYR A 322 -19.76 19.18 -5.35
C TYR A 322 -20.00 17.69 -5.46
N CYS A 323 -20.57 17.26 -6.59
CA CYS A 323 -20.72 15.85 -6.94
C CYS A 323 -20.24 15.64 -8.37
N LEU A 324 -19.46 14.59 -8.56
CA LEU A 324 -19.12 14.04 -9.87
C LEU A 324 -19.74 12.65 -9.99
N LYS A 325 -20.21 12.30 -11.19
CA LYS A 325 -20.86 10.99 -11.44
C LYS A 325 -19.96 9.84 -11.03
N GLN A 326 -18.68 9.94 -11.37
CA GLN A 326 -17.67 8.91 -11.09
C GLN A 326 -16.28 9.56 -10.98
N PHE A 327 -15.43 9.00 -10.13
CA PHE A 327 -14.02 9.35 -10.04
C PHE A 327 -13.18 8.48 -10.96
N ASP A 328 -12.27 9.08 -11.71
CA ASP A 328 -11.21 8.34 -12.39
C ASP A 328 -10.27 7.72 -11.36
N ARG A 329 -9.82 6.50 -11.63
CA ARG A 329 -8.90 5.77 -10.76
C ARG A 329 -7.72 5.20 -11.52
N ILE A 330 -6.58 5.19 -10.85
CA ILE A 330 -5.36 4.49 -11.30
C ILE A 330 -5.06 3.41 -10.26
N ASN A 331 -5.13 2.15 -10.65
CA ASN A 331 -4.90 1.01 -9.75
C ASN A 331 -5.75 1.07 -8.46
N GLY A 332 -7.03 1.39 -8.60
CA GLY A 332 -7.99 1.49 -7.49
C GLY A 332 -7.91 2.78 -6.68
N LYS A 333 -6.91 3.64 -6.89
CA LYS A 333 -6.77 4.95 -6.21
C LYS A 333 -7.38 6.05 -7.04
N ILE A 334 -7.98 7.06 -6.37
CA ILE A 334 -8.51 8.25 -7.04
C ILE A 334 -7.38 8.98 -7.78
N ASP A 335 -7.56 9.21 -9.07
CA ASP A 335 -6.70 10.09 -9.86
C ASP A 335 -7.03 11.56 -9.50
N ARG A 336 -6.28 12.11 -8.56
CA ARG A 336 -6.53 13.48 -8.05
C ARG A 336 -6.31 14.55 -9.11
N LEU A 337 -5.46 14.33 -10.10
CA LEU A 337 -5.22 15.27 -11.18
C LEU A 337 -6.45 15.35 -12.11
N LYS A 338 -6.97 14.18 -12.51
CA LYS A 338 -8.20 14.09 -13.29
C LYS A 338 -9.41 14.59 -12.49
N LEU A 339 -9.50 14.25 -11.20
CA LEU A 339 -10.54 14.76 -10.32
C LEU A 339 -10.57 16.30 -10.35
N LYS A 340 -9.42 16.97 -10.13
CA LYS A 340 -9.31 18.44 -10.16
C LYS A 340 -9.72 18.99 -11.52
N LYS A 341 -9.26 18.37 -12.62
CA LYS A 341 -9.62 18.78 -13.99
C LYS A 341 -11.12 18.68 -14.23
N ASN A 342 -11.74 17.55 -13.90
CA ASN A 342 -13.19 17.33 -14.10
C ASN A 342 -14.02 18.27 -13.23
N LEU A 343 -13.58 18.51 -12.00
CA LEU A 343 -14.23 19.46 -11.10
C LEU A 343 -14.18 20.91 -11.63
N LEU A 344 -13.03 21.36 -12.13
CA LEU A 344 -12.87 22.69 -12.70
C LEU A 344 -13.77 22.89 -13.94
N LYS A 345 -13.88 21.86 -14.79
CA LYS A 345 -14.82 21.88 -15.91
C LYS A 345 -16.26 22.03 -15.42
N LEU A 346 -16.70 21.23 -14.44
CA LEU A 346 -18.04 21.34 -13.86
C LEU A 346 -18.34 22.73 -13.28
N ILE A 347 -17.34 23.37 -12.65
CA ILE A 347 -17.49 24.72 -12.07
C ILE A 347 -17.64 25.75 -13.17
N ASN A 348 -16.85 25.67 -14.25
CA ASN A 348 -16.89 26.61 -15.36
C ASN A 348 -18.18 26.48 -16.18
N ASP A 349 -18.71 25.27 -16.36
CA ASP A 349 -19.96 25.00 -17.08
C ASP A 349 -21.21 25.50 -16.30
N ARG A 350 -21.06 25.84 -15.01
CA ARG A 350 -22.13 26.33 -14.13
C ARG A 350 -22.07 27.83 -13.87
N ASN A 351 -21.00 28.53 -14.28
CA ASN A 351 -20.83 29.97 -14.21
C ASN A 351 -21.11 30.61 -15.56
#